data_20a08e56eaa4536c938c96afe77aeae0
#
_entry.id   20a08e56eaa4536c938c96afe77aeae0
#
_cell.length_a   1.000
_cell.length_b   1.000
_cell.length_c   1.000
_cell.angle_alpha   90.00
_cell.angle_beta   90.00
_cell.angle_gamma   90.00
#
_symmetry.space_group_name_H-M   'P 1'
#
loop_
_entity.id
_entity.type
_entity.pdbx_description
1 polymer ?
#
loop_
_entity_poly.entity_id
_entity_poly.type
_entity_poly.pdbx_seq_one_letter_code
_entity_poly.pdbx_strand_id
1 'polypeptide(L)'
;MHAFSRRPLILLLFAFILIFFTNSLRAQEKASQPAALKIGFLMDTLKIERWQTDLDTFKKRAKELGAEVLVQTAESDDELQLRQAQKLLDSGVAVLVLVSHDTEKAVRIVKAAKARKVPVLCYERLVRNADVDAFVGVDGAAIGFLQALSIYQLAPKGNYVLIAGSPSDINAKILRDSQLRVLQAAIDRGDIKIVADAWTKDWNPAEAYAQMAAAIESTKGNIAAVIASNDGTAGGAIQALEEHKLAGKVFVSGQDADLAAIIRILDGTQTMTVYKPLGLEARQAAEAAVALARGQPVNTSASISNGARSLPAILVNPVAVTKSNVKQTVIKDGFQNLETIQKSLPKEKWPQ
;
A
#
# COMPACT_ATOMS: atom_id res chain seq x y z
N MET A 1 67.32 16.37 64.60
CA MET A 1 65.87 15.99 64.68
C MET A 1 65.19 16.44 63.41
N HIS A 2 65.02 15.58 62.42
CA HIS A 2 64.35 15.95 61.14
C HIS A 2 63.10 15.02 60.97
N ALA A 3 61.96 15.70 60.99
CA ALA A 3 60.68 15.04 60.68
C ALA A 3 60.45 15.03 59.15
N PHE A 4 60.54 13.91 58.51
CA PHE A 4 60.19 13.74 57.09
C PHE A 4 58.64 13.61 56.90
N SER A 5 58.09 14.59 56.21
CA SER A 5 56.68 14.65 55.84
C SER A 5 56.36 13.62 54.73
N ARG A 6 55.52 12.59 55.04
CA ARG A 6 55.06 11.53 54.09
C ARG A 6 53.75 11.85 53.39
N ARG A 7 53.49 13.12 52.99
CA ARG A 7 52.16 13.52 52.45
C ARG A 7 51.96 13.62 50.92
N PRO A 8 52.93 13.54 49.99
CA PRO A 8 52.58 13.65 48.57
C PRO A 8 52.27 12.32 47.86
N LEU A 9 52.55 11.15 48.40
CA LEU A 9 52.40 9.88 47.69
C LEU A 9 50.95 9.35 47.65
N ILE A 10 50.12 9.71 48.60
CA ILE A 10 48.71 9.24 48.70
C ILE A 10 47.80 10.01 47.73
N LEU A 11 48.05 11.27 47.42
CA LEU A 11 47.26 12.06 46.47
C LEU A 11 47.45 11.60 45.03
N LEU A 12 48.64 11.13 44.64
CA LEU A 12 48.89 10.59 43.29
C LEU A 12 48.21 9.26 43.02
N LEU A 13 48.07 8.42 44.04
CA LEU A 13 47.34 7.13 43.89
C LEU A 13 45.83 7.33 43.70
N PHE A 14 45.23 8.30 44.38
CA PHE A 14 43.79 8.61 44.21
C PHE A 14 43.48 9.23 42.85
N ALA A 15 44.37 10.05 42.30
CA ALA A 15 44.19 10.63 40.96
C ALA A 15 44.27 9.55 39.85
N PHE A 16 45.16 8.55 39.98
CA PHE A 16 45.27 7.45 39.01
C PHE A 16 44.08 6.51 39.08
N ILE A 17 43.52 6.24 40.23
CA ILE A 17 42.32 5.37 40.40
C ILE A 17 41.08 6.09 39.81
N LEU A 18 40.93 7.42 39.99
CA LEU A 18 39.81 8.15 39.43
C LEU A 18 39.85 8.19 37.89
N ILE A 19 41.04 8.32 37.27
CA ILE A 19 41.22 8.32 35.81
C ILE A 19 40.92 6.96 35.20
N PHE A 20 41.27 5.83 35.89
CA PHE A 20 40.93 4.50 35.45
C PHE A 20 39.44 4.22 35.56
N PHE A 21 38.74 4.68 36.60
CA PHE A 21 37.31 4.55 36.76
C PHE A 21 36.50 5.36 35.73
N THR A 22 36.93 6.58 35.40
CA THR A 22 36.26 7.42 34.37
C THR A 22 36.49 6.91 32.96
N ASN A 23 37.62 6.28 32.66
CA ASN A 23 37.88 5.63 31.37
C ASN A 23 37.14 4.29 31.24
N SER A 24 36.98 3.51 32.33
CA SER A 24 36.15 2.30 32.34
C SER A 24 34.68 2.63 32.16
N LEU A 25 34.14 3.68 32.79
CA LEU A 25 32.77 4.13 32.58
C LEU A 25 32.52 4.65 31.14
N ARG A 26 33.47 5.41 30.56
CA ARG A 26 33.38 5.83 29.15
C ARG A 26 33.57 4.67 28.16
N ALA A 27 34.31 3.64 28.47
CA ALA A 27 34.43 2.42 27.66
C ALA A 27 33.16 1.58 27.74
N GLN A 28 32.47 1.57 28.88
CA GLN A 28 31.22 0.86 29.08
C GLN A 28 30.03 1.59 28.44
N GLU A 29 30.03 2.94 28.35
CA GLU A 29 29.04 3.72 27.58
C GLU A 29 29.21 3.57 26.05
N LYS A 30 30.39 3.18 25.58
CA LYS A 30 30.62 2.79 24.17
C LYS A 30 30.29 1.33 23.88
N ALA A 31 29.97 0.54 24.90
CA ALA A 31 29.56 -0.84 24.76
C ALA A 31 28.06 -0.93 24.42
N SER A 32 27.79 -1.15 23.14
CA SER A 32 26.53 -1.64 22.59
C SER A 32 25.37 -0.62 22.57
N GLN A 33 25.36 0.30 21.63
CA GLN A 33 24.09 0.49 20.95
C GLN A 33 23.70 -0.85 20.35
N PRO A 34 22.55 -1.46 20.73
CA PRO A 34 22.13 -2.70 20.11
C PRO A 34 22.11 -2.48 18.59
N ALA A 35 22.69 -3.42 17.85
CA ALA A 35 22.71 -3.35 16.39
C ALA A 35 21.30 -3.01 15.91
N ALA A 36 21.20 -2.01 15.04
CA ALA A 36 19.90 -1.56 14.55
C ALA A 36 19.10 -2.74 14.00
N LEU A 37 17.84 -2.86 14.43
CA LEU A 37 16.95 -3.92 14.01
C LEU A 37 16.77 -3.84 12.49
N LYS A 38 17.14 -4.86 11.72
CA LYS A 38 17.04 -4.86 10.26
C LYS A 38 15.70 -5.41 9.81
N ILE A 39 14.98 -4.64 9.03
CA ILE A 39 13.72 -5.02 8.37
C ILE A 39 13.99 -5.17 6.86
N GLY A 40 13.69 -6.33 6.28
CA GLY A 40 13.68 -6.49 4.84
C GLY A 40 12.34 -6.01 4.27
N PHE A 41 12.35 -5.05 3.36
CA PHE A 41 11.15 -4.59 2.65
C PHE A 41 11.27 -4.99 1.18
N LEU A 42 10.44 -5.96 0.78
CA LEU A 42 10.44 -6.54 -0.55
C LEU A 42 9.22 -6.05 -1.34
N MET A 43 9.46 -5.12 -2.24
CA MET A 43 8.44 -4.50 -3.09
C MET A 43 8.22 -5.30 -4.37
N ASP A 44 6.99 -5.24 -4.90
CA ASP A 44 6.68 -5.64 -6.26
C ASP A 44 7.33 -4.65 -7.25
N THR A 45 6.87 -3.40 -7.26
CA THR A 45 7.32 -2.36 -8.19
C THR A 45 7.18 -0.97 -7.58
N LEU A 46 7.92 0.01 -8.10
CA LEU A 46 7.73 1.43 -7.76
C LEU A 46 7.05 2.22 -8.91
N LYS A 47 6.55 1.55 -9.95
CA LYS A 47 5.89 2.20 -11.09
C LYS A 47 4.50 2.75 -10.76
N ILE A 48 3.84 2.22 -9.73
CA ILE A 48 2.56 2.72 -9.23
C ILE A 48 2.88 3.82 -8.21
N GLU A 49 2.33 5.03 -8.40
CA GLU A 49 2.66 6.26 -7.66
C GLU A 49 2.62 6.07 -6.13
N ARG A 50 1.60 5.37 -5.61
CA ARG A 50 1.44 5.15 -4.17
C ARG A 50 2.64 4.47 -3.50
N TRP A 51 3.30 3.53 -4.19
CA TRP A 51 4.34 2.69 -3.58
C TRP A 51 5.55 3.46 -3.07
N GLN A 52 5.90 4.59 -3.71
CA GLN A 52 6.96 5.44 -3.21
C GLN A 52 6.55 6.11 -1.89
N THR A 53 5.33 6.62 -1.80
CA THR A 53 4.78 7.25 -0.58
C THR A 53 4.69 6.24 0.58
N ASP A 54 4.23 5.02 0.31
CA ASP A 54 4.17 3.92 1.28
C ASP A 54 5.57 3.61 1.84
N LEU A 55 6.54 3.42 0.94
CA LEU A 55 7.91 3.07 1.31
C LEU A 55 8.58 4.18 2.16
N ASP A 56 8.43 5.44 1.76
CA ASP A 56 9.05 6.57 2.47
C ASP A 56 8.42 6.75 3.86
N THR A 57 7.10 6.60 3.98
CA THR A 57 6.39 6.65 5.26
C THR A 57 6.78 5.47 6.16
N PHE A 58 6.86 4.27 5.61
CA PHE A 58 7.30 3.07 6.33
C PHE A 58 8.74 3.25 6.86
N LYS A 59 9.68 3.67 6.00
CA LYS A 59 11.10 3.90 6.38
C LYS A 59 11.23 4.94 7.47
N LYS A 60 10.48 6.05 7.36
CA LYS A 60 10.48 7.10 8.38
C LYS A 60 10.04 6.54 9.73
N ARG A 61 8.90 5.80 9.76
CA ARG A 61 8.38 5.23 11.00
C ARG A 61 9.28 4.15 11.58
N ALA A 62 9.82 3.26 10.75
CA ALA A 62 10.78 2.24 11.19
C ALA A 62 12.02 2.86 11.84
N LYS A 63 12.57 3.94 11.25
CA LYS A 63 13.70 4.67 11.83
C LYS A 63 13.36 5.29 13.19
N GLU A 64 12.18 5.87 13.36
CA GLU A 64 11.70 6.40 14.66
C GLU A 64 11.63 5.28 15.73
N LEU A 65 11.38 4.04 15.31
CA LEU A 65 11.33 2.86 16.18
C LEU A 65 12.68 2.16 16.36
N GLY A 66 13.77 2.73 15.82
CA GLY A 66 15.14 2.22 15.95
C GLY A 66 15.46 1.07 14.98
N ALA A 67 14.76 0.97 13.85
CA ALA A 67 14.99 -0.05 12.84
C ALA A 67 15.57 0.55 11.54
N GLU A 68 16.43 -0.25 10.88
CA GLU A 68 16.94 -0.01 9.53
C GLU A 68 16.12 -0.81 8.52
N VAL A 69 15.78 -0.22 7.37
CA VAL A 69 15.01 -0.87 6.32
C VAL A 69 15.87 -1.13 5.09
N LEU A 70 16.06 -2.41 4.76
CA LEU A 70 16.73 -2.87 3.54
C LEU A 70 15.68 -3.14 2.48
N VAL A 71 15.72 -2.41 1.36
CA VAL A 71 14.69 -2.46 0.31
C VAL A 71 15.18 -3.21 -0.92
N GLN A 72 14.31 -4.02 -1.49
CA GLN A 72 14.47 -4.63 -2.82
C GLN A 72 13.17 -4.43 -3.62
N THR A 73 13.28 -4.24 -4.94
CA THR A 73 12.16 -4.01 -5.86
C THR A 73 12.24 -5.01 -7.02
N ALA A 74 11.17 -5.76 -7.25
CA ALA A 74 11.15 -6.89 -8.19
C ALA A 74 10.74 -6.53 -9.62
N GLU A 75 10.28 -5.29 -9.87
CA GLU A 75 9.86 -4.81 -11.18
C GLU A 75 8.84 -5.72 -11.88
N SER A 76 7.91 -6.29 -11.09
CA SER A 76 6.86 -7.22 -11.51
C SER A 76 7.41 -8.56 -12.07
N ASP A 77 8.54 -9.04 -11.54
CA ASP A 77 9.15 -10.34 -11.86
C ASP A 77 9.21 -11.23 -10.62
N ASP A 78 8.46 -12.34 -10.64
CA ASP A 78 8.37 -13.28 -9.51
C ASP A 78 9.69 -13.97 -9.19
N GLU A 79 10.49 -14.31 -10.21
CA GLU A 79 11.77 -14.98 -10.00
C GLU A 79 12.81 -14.00 -9.45
N LEU A 80 12.77 -12.74 -9.91
CA LEU A 80 13.59 -11.69 -9.32
C LEU A 80 13.18 -11.44 -7.86
N GLN A 81 11.86 -11.42 -7.58
CA GLN A 81 11.36 -11.22 -6.22
C GLN A 81 11.85 -12.32 -5.28
N LEU A 82 11.84 -13.59 -5.71
CA LEU A 82 12.37 -14.70 -4.91
C LEU A 82 13.87 -14.57 -4.65
N ARG A 83 14.68 -14.20 -5.67
CA ARG A 83 16.14 -13.99 -5.49
C ARG A 83 16.42 -12.84 -4.54
N GLN A 84 15.64 -11.77 -4.61
CA GLN A 84 15.77 -10.60 -3.73
C GLN A 84 15.36 -10.92 -2.29
N ALA A 85 14.32 -11.74 -2.09
CA ALA A 85 13.96 -12.27 -0.78
C ALA A 85 15.14 -13.02 -0.15
N GLN A 86 15.78 -13.92 -0.89
CA GLN A 86 16.96 -14.67 -0.43
C GLN A 86 18.09 -13.72 -0.04
N LYS A 87 18.37 -12.69 -0.85
CA LYS A 87 19.39 -11.67 -0.55
C LYS A 87 19.09 -10.90 0.75
N LEU A 88 17.84 -10.51 0.98
CA LEU A 88 17.43 -9.87 2.22
C LEU A 88 17.61 -10.80 3.42
N LEU A 89 17.19 -12.06 3.29
CA LEU A 89 17.34 -13.07 4.33
C LEU A 89 18.82 -13.34 4.64
N ASP A 90 19.70 -13.38 3.65
CA ASP A 90 21.15 -13.51 3.81
C ASP A 90 21.80 -12.31 4.50
N SER A 91 21.18 -11.12 4.38
CA SER A 91 21.62 -9.90 5.07
C SER A 91 21.24 -9.87 6.56
N GLY A 92 20.58 -10.92 7.07
CA GLY A 92 20.24 -11.06 8.49
C GLY A 92 19.08 -10.15 8.93
N VAL A 93 18.08 -9.97 8.08
CA VAL A 93 16.85 -9.24 8.47
C VAL A 93 16.08 -10.02 9.53
N ALA A 94 15.52 -9.32 10.52
CA ALA A 94 14.75 -9.89 11.62
C ALA A 94 13.28 -10.12 11.28
N VAL A 95 12.79 -9.48 10.20
CA VAL A 95 11.44 -9.65 9.64
C VAL A 95 11.49 -9.35 8.15
N LEU A 96 10.66 -10.03 7.37
CA LEU A 96 10.44 -9.74 5.96
C LEU A 96 9.04 -9.11 5.77
N VAL A 97 9.00 -7.86 5.31
CA VAL A 97 7.77 -7.20 4.84
C VAL A 97 7.66 -7.45 3.34
N LEU A 98 6.55 -8.02 2.91
CA LEU A 98 6.34 -8.51 1.55
C LEU A 98 5.14 -7.84 0.89
N VAL A 99 5.38 -7.09 -0.18
CA VAL A 99 4.39 -6.73 -1.21
C VAL A 99 4.59 -7.68 -2.38
N SER A 100 3.84 -8.76 -2.42
CA SER A 100 4.02 -9.80 -3.44
C SER A 100 3.56 -9.33 -4.83
N HIS A 101 4.29 -9.70 -5.88
CA HIS A 101 3.82 -9.51 -7.26
C HIS A 101 2.68 -10.50 -7.55
N ASP A 102 2.93 -11.78 -7.43
CA ASP A 102 1.93 -12.85 -7.53
C ASP A 102 1.69 -13.47 -6.15
N THR A 103 0.45 -13.36 -5.63
CA THR A 103 0.09 -13.81 -4.29
C THR A 103 0.08 -15.34 -4.10
N GLU A 104 0.05 -16.11 -5.18
CA GLU A 104 0.14 -17.58 -5.14
C GLU A 104 1.59 -18.05 -5.24
N LYS A 105 2.39 -17.48 -6.14
CA LYS A 105 3.81 -17.83 -6.31
C LYS A 105 4.67 -17.38 -5.13
N ALA A 106 4.29 -16.30 -4.45
CA ALA A 106 5.00 -15.78 -3.28
C ALA A 106 5.05 -16.74 -2.08
N VAL A 107 4.29 -17.84 -2.10
CA VAL A 107 4.40 -18.95 -1.13
C VAL A 107 5.85 -19.44 -1.00
N ARG A 108 6.63 -19.41 -2.11
CA ARG A 108 8.06 -19.79 -2.12
C ARG A 108 8.91 -18.85 -1.25
N ILE A 109 8.59 -17.55 -1.28
CA ILE A 109 9.26 -16.52 -0.47
C ILE A 109 8.96 -16.75 1.00
N VAL A 110 7.68 -16.98 1.35
CA VAL A 110 7.26 -17.26 2.72
C VAL A 110 7.97 -18.52 3.25
N LYS A 111 8.02 -19.61 2.46
CA LYS A 111 8.74 -20.84 2.83
C LYS A 111 10.23 -20.58 3.09
N ALA A 112 10.89 -19.79 2.23
CA ALA A 112 12.30 -19.44 2.39
C ALA A 112 12.56 -18.63 3.68
N ALA A 113 11.70 -17.69 4.02
CA ALA A 113 11.78 -16.91 5.26
C ALA A 113 11.56 -17.79 6.51
N LYS A 114 10.52 -18.63 6.49
CA LYS A 114 10.20 -19.54 7.62
C LYS A 114 11.28 -20.59 7.85
N ALA A 115 11.93 -21.11 6.81
CA ALA A 115 13.09 -22.02 6.96
C ALA A 115 14.25 -21.37 7.74
N ARG A 116 14.35 -20.05 7.73
CA ARG A 116 15.33 -19.26 8.48
C ARG A 116 14.76 -18.67 9.78
N LYS A 117 13.53 -19.04 10.16
CA LYS A 117 12.80 -18.53 11.33
C LYS A 117 12.60 -17.00 11.29
N VAL A 118 12.55 -16.41 10.09
CA VAL A 118 12.26 -15.01 9.88
C VAL A 118 10.75 -14.85 9.70
N PRO A 119 10.06 -14.07 10.55
CA PRO A 119 8.64 -13.80 10.40
C PRO A 119 8.36 -12.99 9.12
N VAL A 120 7.15 -13.20 8.54
CA VAL A 120 6.70 -12.54 7.32
C VAL A 120 5.46 -11.71 7.62
N LEU A 121 5.54 -10.41 7.35
CA LEU A 121 4.42 -9.48 7.32
C LEU A 121 4.01 -9.28 5.86
N CYS A 122 2.80 -9.69 5.48
CA CYS A 122 2.23 -9.28 4.21
C CYS A 122 1.72 -7.84 4.32
N TYR A 123 2.16 -6.99 3.40
CA TYR A 123 1.74 -5.61 3.29
C TYR A 123 0.92 -5.42 2.02
N GLU A 124 -0.31 -4.92 2.17
CA GLU A 124 -1.30 -4.64 1.12
C GLU A 124 -1.77 -5.88 0.34
N ARG A 125 -0.91 -6.83 -0.01
CA ARG A 125 -1.25 -8.05 -0.76
C ARG A 125 -1.03 -9.30 0.08
N LEU A 126 -2.11 -10.01 0.38
CA LEU A 126 -2.08 -11.18 1.25
C LEU A 126 -1.67 -12.44 0.47
N VAL A 127 -0.55 -13.04 0.82
CA VAL A 127 -0.12 -14.34 0.27
C VAL A 127 -1.05 -15.44 0.79
N ARG A 128 -1.65 -16.20 -0.16
CA ARG A 128 -2.59 -17.26 0.15
C ARG A 128 -1.89 -18.59 0.45
N ASN A 129 -2.58 -19.42 1.23
CA ASN A 129 -2.16 -20.79 1.52
C ASN A 129 -0.69 -20.91 2.03
N ALA A 130 -0.23 -19.90 2.79
CA ALA A 130 1.13 -19.81 3.33
C ALA A 130 1.14 -19.52 4.83
N ASP A 131 2.26 -19.83 5.50
CA ASP A 131 2.46 -19.55 6.93
C ASP A 131 2.92 -18.10 7.15
N VAL A 132 2.06 -17.14 6.86
CA VAL A 132 2.28 -15.69 7.09
C VAL A 132 2.02 -15.38 8.57
N ASP A 133 2.79 -14.45 9.17
CA ASP A 133 2.67 -14.13 10.59
C ASP A 133 1.65 -13.02 10.86
N ALA A 134 1.54 -12.03 9.96
CA ALA A 134 0.55 -10.96 10.06
C ALA A 134 0.27 -10.33 8.68
N PHE A 135 -0.84 -9.57 8.62
CA PHE A 135 -1.25 -8.78 7.47
C PHE A 135 -1.52 -7.33 7.88
N VAL A 136 -1.06 -6.38 7.08
CA VAL A 136 -1.48 -4.97 7.15
C VAL A 136 -1.92 -4.56 5.77
N GLY A 137 -3.12 -4.00 5.68
CA GLY A 137 -3.71 -3.60 4.40
C GLY A 137 -5.05 -2.92 4.58
N VAL A 138 -5.79 -2.81 3.49
CA VAL A 138 -7.13 -2.22 3.48
C VAL A 138 -8.16 -3.33 3.22
N ASP A 139 -9.38 -3.14 3.71
CA ASP A 139 -10.48 -4.04 3.37
C ASP A 139 -10.84 -3.90 1.88
N GLY A 140 -10.29 -4.79 1.06
CA GLY A 140 -10.55 -4.81 -0.38
C GLY A 140 -12.03 -4.98 -0.73
N ALA A 141 -12.79 -5.72 0.09
CA ALA A 141 -14.23 -5.86 -0.13
C ALA A 141 -14.96 -4.53 0.11
N ALA A 142 -14.54 -3.74 1.11
CA ALA A 142 -15.07 -2.40 1.33
C ALA A 142 -14.71 -1.45 0.18
N ILE A 143 -13.53 -1.57 -0.42
CA ILE A 143 -13.15 -0.78 -1.60
C ILE A 143 -14.08 -1.06 -2.78
N GLY A 144 -14.20 -2.35 -3.18
CA GLY A 144 -15.08 -2.74 -4.29
C GLY A 144 -16.54 -2.36 -4.05
N PHE A 145 -17.01 -2.46 -2.79
CA PHE A 145 -18.33 -2.00 -2.37
C PHE A 145 -18.50 -0.50 -2.61
N LEU A 146 -17.53 0.33 -2.16
CA LEU A 146 -17.59 1.79 -2.32
C LEU A 146 -17.57 2.20 -3.80
N GLN A 147 -16.73 1.56 -4.61
CA GLN A 147 -16.68 1.82 -6.06
C GLN A 147 -18.04 1.55 -6.72
N ALA A 148 -18.56 0.35 -6.56
CA ALA A 148 -19.80 -0.04 -7.19
C ALA A 148 -21.02 0.73 -6.67
N LEU A 149 -21.11 0.94 -5.35
CA LEU A 149 -22.21 1.68 -4.75
C LEU A 149 -22.24 3.14 -5.22
N SER A 150 -21.09 3.82 -5.24
CA SER A 150 -21.01 5.22 -5.66
C SER A 150 -21.46 5.40 -7.11
N ILE A 151 -21.09 4.49 -7.98
CA ILE A 151 -21.49 4.52 -9.39
C ILE A 151 -22.95 4.12 -9.58
N TYR A 152 -23.39 3.06 -8.88
CA TYR A 152 -24.78 2.56 -8.95
C TYR A 152 -25.80 3.64 -8.52
N GLN A 153 -25.48 4.42 -7.50
CA GLN A 153 -26.35 5.53 -7.05
C GLN A 153 -26.56 6.59 -8.12
N LEU A 154 -25.60 6.80 -9.02
CA LEU A 154 -25.65 7.79 -10.09
C LEU A 154 -26.24 7.24 -11.40
N ALA A 155 -25.99 5.97 -11.66
CA ALA A 155 -26.45 5.27 -12.88
C ALA A 155 -27.11 3.95 -12.51
N PRO A 156 -28.34 3.92 -11.92
CA PRO A 156 -28.97 2.70 -11.45
C PRO A 156 -29.41 1.75 -12.61
N LYS A 157 -29.28 2.19 -13.86
CA LYS A 157 -29.63 1.43 -15.06
C LYS A 157 -28.65 1.69 -16.19
N GLY A 158 -28.53 0.73 -17.11
CA GLY A 158 -27.78 0.88 -18.34
C GLY A 158 -26.63 -0.11 -18.52
N ASN A 159 -25.82 0.12 -19.52
CA ASN A 159 -24.68 -0.72 -19.86
C ASN A 159 -23.46 -0.34 -19.02
N TYR A 160 -22.86 -1.33 -18.39
CA TYR A 160 -21.67 -1.20 -17.54
C TYR A 160 -20.49 -1.93 -18.15
N VAL A 161 -19.32 -1.33 -18.04
CA VAL A 161 -18.02 -1.92 -18.36
C VAL A 161 -17.27 -2.16 -17.04
N LEU A 162 -16.80 -3.38 -16.79
CA LEU A 162 -15.92 -3.71 -15.68
C LEU A 162 -14.49 -3.85 -16.21
N ILE A 163 -13.57 -3.07 -15.64
CA ILE A 163 -12.14 -3.13 -15.91
C ILE A 163 -11.43 -3.48 -14.61
N ALA A 164 -11.21 -4.79 -14.44
CA ALA A 164 -10.53 -5.34 -13.28
C ALA A 164 -9.01 -5.12 -13.36
N GLY A 165 -8.34 -5.25 -12.22
CA GLY A 165 -6.89 -5.18 -12.12
C GLY A 165 -6.18 -6.43 -12.61
N SER A 166 -4.96 -6.69 -12.11
CA SER A 166 -4.16 -7.85 -12.51
C SER A 166 -4.79 -9.17 -12.03
N PRO A 167 -4.92 -10.18 -12.90
CA PRO A 167 -5.46 -11.48 -12.51
C PRO A 167 -4.56 -12.25 -11.52
N SER A 168 -3.27 -11.88 -11.42
CA SER A 168 -2.33 -12.45 -10.46
C SER A 168 -2.40 -11.81 -9.07
N ASP A 169 -3.09 -10.67 -8.95
CA ASP A 169 -3.27 -9.96 -7.68
C ASP A 169 -4.60 -10.35 -7.02
N ILE A 170 -4.53 -10.87 -5.80
CA ILE A 170 -5.72 -11.26 -5.03
C ILE A 170 -6.65 -10.07 -4.76
N ASN A 171 -6.09 -8.85 -4.60
CA ASN A 171 -6.90 -7.67 -4.38
C ASN A 171 -7.81 -7.39 -5.58
N ALA A 172 -7.30 -7.51 -6.81
CA ALA A 172 -8.11 -7.32 -8.01
C ALA A 172 -9.33 -8.28 -8.04
N LYS A 173 -9.14 -9.54 -7.60
CA LYS A 173 -10.22 -10.53 -7.47
C LYS A 173 -11.23 -10.12 -6.39
N ILE A 174 -10.76 -9.70 -5.21
CA ILE A 174 -11.61 -9.28 -4.09
C ILE A 174 -12.45 -8.05 -4.48
N LEU A 175 -11.81 -7.05 -5.10
CA LEU A 175 -12.51 -5.84 -5.58
C LEU A 175 -13.64 -6.22 -6.54
N ARG A 176 -13.31 -6.96 -7.61
CA ARG A 176 -14.26 -7.36 -8.63
C ARG A 176 -15.43 -8.15 -8.05
N ASP A 177 -15.17 -9.13 -7.19
CA ASP A 177 -16.22 -9.91 -6.55
C ASP A 177 -17.14 -9.06 -5.67
N SER A 178 -16.58 -8.05 -4.99
CA SER A 178 -17.36 -7.11 -4.20
C SER A 178 -18.18 -6.14 -5.06
N GLN A 179 -17.60 -5.66 -6.16
CA GLN A 179 -18.30 -4.82 -7.13
C GLN A 179 -19.52 -5.56 -7.71
N LEU A 180 -19.34 -6.80 -8.14
CA LEU A 180 -20.44 -7.62 -8.68
C LEU A 180 -21.52 -7.91 -7.63
N ARG A 181 -21.16 -8.20 -6.37
CA ARG A 181 -22.14 -8.40 -5.29
C ARG A 181 -23.06 -7.20 -5.10
N VAL A 182 -22.53 -5.97 -5.21
CA VAL A 182 -23.34 -4.74 -5.12
C VAL A 182 -24.30 -4.62 -6.29
N LEU A 183 -23.85 -4.96 -7.49
CA LEU A 183 -24.63 -4.81 -8.73
C LEU A 183 -25.59 -5.97 -9.01
N GLN A 184 -25.40 -7.13 -8.37
CA GLN A 184 -26.06 -8.39 -8.70
C GLN A 184 -27.59 -8.26 -8.79
N ALA A 185 -28.22 -7.67 -7.81
CA ALA A 185 -29.69 -7.52 -7.80
C ALA A 185 -30.20 -6.65 -8.97
N ALA A 186 -29.42 -5.66 -9.42
CA ALA A 186 -29.79 -4.83 -10.57
C ALA A 186 -29.52 -5.55 -11.89
N ILE A 187 -28.49 -6.40 -11.94
CA ILE A 187 -28.20 -7.26 -13.07
C ILE A 187 -29.32 -8.30 -13.24
N ASP A 188 -29.74 -8.96 -12.16
CA ASP A 188 -30.79 -9.98 -12.17
C ASP A 188 -32.17 -9.42 -12.61
N ARG A 189 -32.44 -8.13 -12.30
CA ARG A 189 -33.65 -7.45 -12.79
C ARG A 189 -33.53 -6.94 -14.22
N GLY A 190 -32.35 -7.00 -14.84
CA GLY A 190 -32.09 -6.43 -16.16
C GLY A 190 -31.96 -4.91 -16.18
N ASP A 191 -31.87 -4.24 -15.03
CA ASP A 191 -31.63 -2.79 -14.93
C ASP A 191 -30.21 -2.45 -15.38
N ILE A 192 -29.23 -3.31 -15.05
CA ILE A 192 -27.82 -3.19 -15.46
C ILE A 192 -27.45 -4.37 -16.36
N LYS A 193 -26.76 -4.08 -17.46
CA LYS A 193 -26.14 -5.06 -18.32
C LYS A 193 -24.63 -4.87 -18.31
N ILE A 194 -23.87 -5.90 -17.91
CA ILE A 194 -22.42 -5.91 -18.08
C ILE A 194 -22.11 -6.22 -19.54
N VAL A 195 -21.62 -5.24 -20.28
CA VAL A 195 -21.32 -5.35 -21.72
C VAL A 195 -19.88 -5.70 -22.01
N ALA A 196 -18.98 -5.45 -21.05
CA ALA A 196 -17.60 -5.90 -21.07
C ALA A 196 -17.13 -6.14 -19.64
N ASP A 197 -16.34 -7.19 -19.44
CA ASP A 197 -15.76 -7.60 -18.16
C ASP A 197 -14.36 -8.16 -18.43
N ALA A 198 -13.35 -7.36 -18.17
CA ALA A 198 -11.98 -7.64 -18.58
C ALA A 198 -10.96 -7.38 -17.46
N TRP A 199 -9.89 -8.16 -17.50
CA TRP A 199 -8.74 -8.03 -16.60
C TRP A 199 -7.61 -7.27 -17.28
N THR A 200 -6.85 -6.47 -16.52
CA THR A 200 -5.67 -5.75 -17.01
C THR A 200 -4.42 -6.37 -16.42
N LYS A 201 -3.60 -6.99 -17.26
CA LYS A 201 -2.33 -7.55 -16.80
C LYS A 201 -1.47 -6.44 -16.19
N ASP A 202 -0.91 -6.73 -15.00
CA ASP A 202 -0.03 -5.82 -14.27
C ASP A 202 -0.62 -4.40 -14.02
N TRP A 203 -1.96 -4.31 -13.96
CA TRP A 203 -2.68 -3.04 -13.78
C TRP A 203 -2.40 -2.01 -14.89
N ASN A 204 -2.10 -2.47 -16.10
CA ASN A 204 -1.61 -1.64 -17.21
C ASN A 204 -2.70 -0.73 -17.79
N PRO A 205 -2.54 0.62 -17.73
CA PRO A 205 -3.52 1.57 -18.29
C PRO A 205 -3.74 1.42 -19.80
N ALA A 206 -2.73 1.01 -20.57
CA ALA A 206 -2.85 0.83 -22.02
C ALA A 206 -3.79 -0.34 -22.38
N GLU A 207 -3.82 -1.41 -21.55
CA GLU A 207 -4.79 -2.49 -21.72
C GLU A 207 -6.21 -2.01 -21.40
N ALA A 208 -6.37 -1.22 -20.32
CA ALA A 208 -7.66 -0.63 -19.96
C ALA A 208 -8.20 0.28 -21.07
N TYR A 209 -7.32 1.08 -21.70
CA TYR A 209 -7.67 1.87 -22.89
C TYR A 209 -8.19 1.00 -24.03
N ALA A 210 -7.46 -0.04 -24.41
CA ALA A 210 -7.83 -0.93 -25.51
C ALA A 210 -9.18 -1.62 -25.25
N GLN A 211 -9.39 -2.09 -24.02
CA GLN A 211 -10.64 -2.75 -23.59
C GLN A 211 -11.82 -1.77 -23.64
N MET A 212 -11.61 -0.53 -23.19
CA MET A 212 -12.66 0.50 -23.21
C MET A 212 -13.01 0.91 -24.65
N ALA A 213 -12.01 1.09 -25.51
CA ALA A 213 -12.22 1.40 -26.93
C ALA A 213 -13.07 0.31 -27.62
N ALA A 214 -12.73 -0.97 -27.39
CA ALA A 214 -13.51 -2.09 -27.90
C ALA A 214 -14.96 -2.11 -27.37
N ALA A 215 -15.15 -1.76 -26.09
CA ALA A 215 -16.49 -1.67 -25.49
C ALA A 215 -17.31 -0.52 -26.11
N ILE A 216 -16.68 0.63 -26.39
CA ILE A 216 -17.32 1.77 -27.06
C ILE A 216 -17.79 1.37 -28.47
N GLU A 217 -16.92 0.71 -29.25
CA GLU A 217 -17.26 0.24 -30.60
C GLU A 217 -18.43 -0.73 -30.58
N SER A 218 -18.35 -1.78 -29.74
CA SER A 218 -19.36 -2.83 -29.68
C SER A 218 -20.73 -2.34 -29.23
N THR A 219 -20.77 -1.30 -28.40
CA THR A 219 -22.02 -0.71 -27.88
C THR A 219 -22.45 0.56 -28.63
N LYS A 220 -21.67 1.01 -29.62
CA LYS A 220 -21.84 2.30 -30.31
C LYS A 220 -21.89 3.48 -29.32
N GLY A 221 -21.08 3.40 -28.27
CA GLY A 221 -21.01 4.42 -27.23
C GLY A 221 -22.16 4.41 -26.22
N ASN A 222 -23.07 3.43 -26.27
CA ASN A 222 -24.15 3.31 -25.29
C ASN A 222 -23.65 2.65 -23.99
N ILE A 223 -22.92 3.43 -23.18
CA ILE A 223 -22.32 3.03 -21.90
C ILE A 223 -22.74 4.04 -20.85
N ALA A 224 -23.28 3.57 -19.72
CA ALA A 224 -23.68 4.39 -18.59
C ALA A 224 -22.54 4.56 -17.60
N ALA A 225 -21.75 3.49 -17.37
CA ALA A 225 -20.72 3.50 -16.36
C ALA A 225 -19.54 2.55 -16.63
N VAL A 226 -18.40 2.89 -16.04
CA VAL A 226 -17.19 2.05 -15.98
C VAL A 226 -16.81 1.83 -14.52
N ILE A 227 -16.75 0.58 -14.10
CA ILE A 227 -16.16 0.20 -12.82
C ILE A 227 -14.70 -0.17 -13.07
N ALA A 228 -13.82 0.81 -12.97
CA ALA A 228 -12.38 0.60 -13.04
C ALA A 228 -11.82 0.38 -11.63
N SER A 229 -10.97 -0.63 -11.48
CA SER A 229 -10.51 -1.09 -10.17
C SER A 229 -9.44 -0.22 -9.54
N ASN A 230 -8.72 0.61 -10.35
CA ASN A 230 -7.80 1.64 -9.82
C ASN A 230 -7.73 2.87 -10.74
N ASP A 231 -7.02 3.90 -10.30
CA ASP A 231 -6.95 5.19 -10.99
C ASP A 231 -6.11 5.14 -12.27
N GLY A 232 -5.11 4.26 -12.33
CA GLY A 232 -4.34 4.01 -13.54
C GLY A 232 -5.21 3.42 -14.66
N THR A 233 -5.96 2.36 -14.36
CA THR A 233 -6.89 1.74 -15.32
C THR A 233 -8.08 2.65 -15.64
N ALA A 234 -8.57 3.42 -14.67
CA ALA A 234 -9.57 4.48 -14.92
C ALA A 234 -9.04 5.53 -15.90
N GLY A 235 -7.78 5.95 -15.77
CA GLY A 235 -7.14 6.88 -16.68
C GLY A 235 -7.09 6.38 -18.12
N GLY A 236 -6.69 5.11 -18.32
CA GLY A 236 -6.72 4.48 -19.63
C GLY A 236 -8.13 4.42 -20.22
N ALA A 237 -9.14 4.03 -19.43
CA ALA A 237 -10.53 4.02 -19.86
C ALA A 237 -11.04 5.44 -20.23
N ILE A 238 -10.70 6.43 -19.41
CA ILE A 238 -11.11 7.83 -19.65
C ILE A 238 -10.47 8.37 -20.92
N GLN A 239 -9.22 8.04 -21.23
CA GLN A 239 -8.59 8.42 -22.49
C GLN A 239 -9.40 7.92 -23.70
N ALA A 240 -9.86 6.66 -23.70
CA ALA A 240 -10.73 6.15 -24.77
C ALA A 240 -12.07 6.87 -24.81
N LEU A 241 -12.65 7.21 -23.64
CA LEU A 241 -13.89 8.00 -23.57
C LEU A 241 -13.70 9.43 -24.11
N GLU A 242 -12.55 10.07 -23.90
CA GLU A 242 -12.24 11.42 -24.43
C GLU A 242 -12.19 11.44 -25.95
N GLU A 243 -11.51 10.47 -26.56
CA GLU A 243 -11.42 10.34 -28.03
C GLU A 243 -12.79 10.19 -28.69
N HIS A 244 -13.76 9.59 -27.97
CA HIS A 244 -15.14 9.41 -28.43
C HIS A 244 -16.12 10.46 -27.90
N LYS A 245 -15.65 11.53 -27.22
CA LYS A 245 -16.46 12.61 -26.64
C LYS A 245 -17.49 12.13 -25.60
N LEU A 246 -17.15 11.05 -24.88
CA LEU A 246 -17.96 10.42 -23.84
C LEU A 246 -17.43 10.74 -22.41
N ALA A 247 -16.22 11.25 -22.27
CA ALA A 247 -15.68 11.67 -20.98
C ALA A 247 -16.57 12.71 -20.30
N GLY A 248 -16.81 12.55 -19.01
CA GLY A 248 -17.75 13.37 -18.23
C GLY A 248 -19.24 13.03 -18.44
N LYS A 249 -19.59 12.17 -19.41
CA LYS A 249 -20.94 11.65 -19.63
C LYS A 249 -21.12 10.23 -19.09
N VAL A 250 -20.04 9.46 -19.03
CA VAL A 250 -19.98 8.12 -18.49
C VAL A 250 -19.38 8.20 -17.08
N PHE A 251 -20.03 7.59 -16.09
CA PHE A 251 -19.53 7.56 -14.71
C PHE A 251 -18.38 6.58 -14.60
N VAL A 252 -17.27 6.98 -13.95
CA VAL A 252 -16.06 6.18 -13.86
C VAL A 252 -15.57 6.13 -12.41
N SER A 253 -15.38 4.91 -11.87
CA SER A 253 -14.74 4.70 -10.56
C SER A 253 -13.22 4.59 -10.67
N GLY A 254 -12.55 4.66 -9.52
CA GLY A 254 -11.12 4.41 -9.38
C GLY A 254 -10.77 4.03 -7.94
N GLN A 255 -9.48 3.89 -7.66
CA GLN A 255 -8.89 3.65 -6.35
C GLN A 255 -7.46 4.19 -6.37
N ASP A 256 -6.93 4.55 -5.23
CA ASP A 256 -5.60 5.04 -4.85
C ASP A 256 -5.52 6.56 -4.66
N ALA A 257 -6.49 7.31 -5.17
CA ALA A 257 -6.53 8.77 -5.06
C ALA A 257 -5.28 9.47 -5.64
N ASP A 258 -4.77 8.93 -6.76
CA ASP A 258 -3.62 9.47 -7.50
C ASP A 258 -3.88 10.94 -7.88
N LEU A 259 -2.81 11.76 -7.96
CA LEU A 259 -2.94 13.17 -8.32
C LEU A 259 -3.72 13.37 -9.62
N ALA A 260 -3.42 12.56 -10.65
CA ALA A 260 -4.13 12.61 -11.93
C ALA A 260 -5.62 12.28 -11.78
N ALA A 261 -5.99 11.36 -10.91
CA ALA A 261 -7.38 11.02 -10.63
C ALA A 261 -8.11 12.16 -9.89
N ILE A 262 -7.47 12.78 -8.90
CA ILE A 262 -8.03 13.94 -8.20
C ILE A 262 -8.28 15.10 -9.19
N ILE A 263 -7.35 15.34 -10.11
CA ILE A 263 -7.53 16.34 -11.18
C ILE A 263 -8.73 15.96 -12.06
N ARG A 264 -8.86 14.70 -12.52
CA ARG A 264 -9.99 14.23 -13.34
C ARG A 264 -11.33 14.31 -12.59
N ILE A 265 -11.34 14.05 -11.28
CA ILE A 265 -12.55 14.18 -10.44
C ILE A 265 -12.99 15.65 -10.35
N LEU A 266 -12.07 16.56 -10.13
CA LEU A 266 -12.35 17.99 -10.07
C LEU A 266 -12.73 18.55 -11.43
N ASP A 267 -12.13 18.02 -12.50
CA ASP A 267 -12.48 18.36 -13.90
C ASP A 267 -13.84 17.78 -14.31
N GLY A 268 -14.26 16.66 -13.73
CA GLY A 268 -15.54 16.00 -13.99
C GLY A 268 -15.45 14.82 -14.96
N THR A 269 -14.25 14.38 -15.37
CA THR A 269 -14.05 13.24 -16.27
C THR A 269 -13.95 11.91 -15.53
N GLN A 270 -13.64 11.92 -14.23
CA GLN A 270 -13.75 10.77 -13.32
C GLN A 270 -14.76 11.09 -12.22
N THR A 271 -15.58 10.11 -11.82
CA THR A 271 -16.66 10.34 -10.85
C THR A 271 -16.15 10.31 -9.43
N MET A 272 -15.35 9.30 -9.11
CA MET A 272 -14.83 9.06 -7.78
C MET A 272 -13.55 8.24 -7.81
N THR A 273 -12.83 8.25 -6.71
CA THR A 273 -11.78 7.30 -6.38
C THR A 273 -11.97 6.79 -4.95
N VAL A 274 -11.37 5.66 -4.60
CA VAL A 274 -11.30 5.21 -3.22
C VAL A 274 -9.91 5.52 -2.68
N TYR A 275 -9.87 6.39 -1.68
CA TYR A 275 -8.66 6.72 -0.94
C TYR A 275 -8.40 5.69 0.15
N LYS A 276 -7.19 5.21 0.19
CA LYS A 276 -6.63 4.42 1.28
C LYS A 276 -5.75 5.36 2.10
N PRO A 277 -5.93 5.50 3.44
CA PRO A 277 -5.05 6.33 4.26
C PRO A 277 -3.63 5.72 4.35
N LEU A 278 -2.87 5.78 3.25
CA LEU A 278 -1.57 5.11 3.07
C LEU A 278 -0.57 5.47 4.15
N GLY A 279 -0.55 6.75 4.56
CA GLY A 279 0.30 7.18 5.66
C GLY A 279 0.01 6.47 6.99
N LEU A 280 -1.25 6.15 7.27
CA LEU A 280 -1.64 5.35 8.45
C LEU A 280 -1.26 3.89 8.25
N GLU A 281 -1.58 3.32 7.09
CA GLU A 281 -1.28 1.93 6.73
C GLU A 281 0.22 1.64 6.82
N ALA A 282 1.07 2.46 6.19
CA ALA A 282 2.51 2.29 6.20
C ALA A 282 3.13 2.46 7.61
N ARG A 283 2.61 3.39 8.43
CA ARG A 283 3.03 3.53 9.83
C ARG A 283 2.69 2.29 10.65
N GLN A 284 1.46 1.79 10.52
CA GLN A 284 1.01 0.58 11.22
C GLN A 284 1.78 -0.66 10.76
N ALA A 285 2.12 -0.75 9.47
CA ALA A 285 2.97 -1.82 8.94
C ALA A 285 4.40 -1.77 9.54
N ALA A 286 4.99 -0.58 9.68
CA ALA A 286 6.29 -0.45 10.33
C ALA A 286 6.25 -0.86 11.81
N GLU A 287 5.19 -0.48 12.53
CA GLU A 287 4.97 -0.87 13.93
C GLU A 287 4.80 -2.39 14.07
N ALA A 288 3.98 -3.00 13.21
CA ALA A 288 3.78 -4.45 13.17
C ALA A 288 5.07 -5.20 12.81
N ALA A 289 5.85 -4.71 11.83
CA ALA A 289 7.13 -5.29 11.46
C ALA A 289 8.13 -5.25 12.62
N VAL A 290 8.24 -4.13 13.33
CA VAL A 290 9.12 -4.00 14.51
C VAL A 290 8.68 -4.92 15.64
N ALA A 291 7.37 -5.06 15.88
CA ALA A 291 6.83 -5.98 16.89
C ALA A 291 7.23 -7.43 16.54
N LEU A 292 6.97 -7.89 15.31
CA LEU A 292 7.35 -9.23 14.84
C LEU A 292 8.86 -9.47 14.93
N ALA A 293 9.67 -8.50 14.52
CA ALA A 293 11.13 -8.61 14.61
C ALA A 293 11.66 -8.72 16.04
N ARG A 294 10.90 -8.22 17.02
CA ARG A 294 11.19 -8.35 18.47
C ARG A 294 10.55 -9.58 19.11
N GLY A 295 9.89 -10.43 18.33
CA GLY A 295 9.14 -11.59 18.84
C GLY A 295 7.89 -11.20 19.64
N GLN A 296 7.36 -9.99 19.43
CA GLN A 296 6.16 -9.49 20.11
C GLN A 296 4.92 -9.71 19.23
N PRO A 297 3.73 -9.88 19.83
CA PRO A 297 2.49 -9.98 19.06
C PRO A 297 2.17 -8.65 18.36
N VAL A 298 1.54 -8.74 17.18
CA VAL A 298 0.98 -7.58 16.50
C VAL A 298 -0.23 -7.06 17.28
N ASN A 299 -0.24 -5.78 17.59
CA ASN A 299 -1.32 -5.15 18.36
C ASN A 299 -2.57 -4.93 17.46
N THR A 300 -3.43 -5.93 17.40
CA THR A 300 -4.71 -5.87 16.68
C THR A 300 -5.71 -6.84 17.28
N SER A 301 -7.01 -6.51 17.20
CA SER A 301 -8.11 -7.42 17.50
C SER A 301 -8.71 -8.07 16.24
N ALA A 302 -8.36 -7.60 15.06
CA ALA A 302 -8.85 -8.15 13.81
C ALA A 302 -8.01 -9.34 13.34
N SER A 303 -8.64 -10.23 12.60
CA SER A 303 -7.98 -11.37 11.96
C SER A 303 -8.52 -11.57 10.54
N ILE A 304 -7.69 -12.15 9.68
CA ILE A 304 -8.05 -12.50 8.31
C ILE A 304 -7.60 -13.94 8.00
N SER A 305 -8.36 -14.66 7.20
CA SER A 305 -7.95 -15.97 6.71
C SER A 305 -7.21 -15.82 5.39
N ASN A 306 -6.04 -16.45 5.28
CA ASN A 306 -5.32 -16.57 4.02
C ASN A 306 -5.51 -17.92 3.32
N GLY A 307 -6.45 -18.75 3.82
CA GLY A 307 -6.71 -20.12 3.34
C GLY A 307 -5.97 -21.18 4.12
N ALA A 308 -4.73 -20.94 4.57
CA ALA A 308 -3.98 -21.87 5.41
C ALA A 308 -4.30 -21.70 6.91
N ARG A 309 -4.52 -20.46 7.35
CA ARG A 309 -4.78 -20.14 8.76
C ARG A 309 -5.45 -18.76 8.90
N SER A 310 -6.05 -18.54 10.07
CA SER A 310 -6.39 -17.19 10.53
C SER A 310 -5.15 -16.54 11.11
N LEU A 311 -4.89 -15.29 10.74
CA LEU A 311 -3.71 -14.53 11.18
C LEU A 311 -4.10 -13.11 11.63
N PRO A 312 -3.33 -12.49 12.54
CA PRO A 312 -3.52 -11.10 12.95
C PRO A 312 -3.54 -10.17 11.74
N ALA A 313 -4.52 -9.25 11.68
CA ALA A 313 -4.63 -8.30 10.58
C ALA A 313 -4.89 -6.89 11.10
N ILE A 314 -4.19 -5.91 10.53
CA ILE A 314 -4.50 -4.51 10.70
C ILE A 314 -5.17 -4.06 9.40
N LEU A 315 -6.47 -3.72 9.48
CA LEU A 315 -7.27 -3.31 8.33
C LEU A 315 -7.58 -1.82 8.44
N VAL A 316 -7.08 -1.03 7.49
CA VAL A 316 -7.35 0.40 7.41
C VAL A 316 -8.64 0.63 6.62
N ASN A 317 -9.52 1.50 7.12
CA ASN A 317 -10.79 1.79 6.46
C ASN A 317 -10.60 2.66 5.23
N PRO A 318 -11.08 2.25 4.04
CA PRO A 318 -11.04 3.07 2.83
C PRO A 318 -12.12 4.16 2.87
N VAL A 319 -11.89 5.24 2.10
CA VAL A 319 -12.80 6.39 2.00
C VAL A 319 -13.13 6.67 0.53
N ALA A 320 -14.42 6.75 0.18
CA ALA A 320 -14.83 7.21 -1.15
C ALA A 320 -14.57 8.72 -1.28
N VAL A 321 -13.80 9.10 -2.29
CA VAL A 321 -13.46 10.49 -2.61
C VAL A 321 -14.18 10.90 -3.88
N THR A 322 -14.93 11.99 -3.79
CA THR A 322 -15.65 12.63 -4.89
C THR A 322 -15.28 14.10 -4.91
N LYS A 323 -15.74 14.84 -5.92
CA LYS A 323 -15.53 16.29 -6.02
C LYS A 323 -15.93 17.05 -4.74
N SER A 324 -16.93 16.57 -4.00
CA SER A 324 -17.47 17.26 -2.82
C SER A 324 -16.61 17.10 -1.55
N ASN A 325 -15.71 16.12 -1.49
CA ASN A 325 -14.94 15.84 -0.27
C ASN A 325 -13.42 15.72 -0.46
N VAL A 326 -12.88 16.06 -1.63
CA VAL A 326 -11.42 16.08 -1.89
C VAL A 326 -10.65 16.84 -0.80
N LYS A 327 -11.16 18.02 -0.41
CA LYS A 327 -10.49 18.88 0.58
C LYS A 327 -10.50 18.29 1.99
N GLN A 328 -11.61 17.65 2.38
CA GLN A 328 -11.82 17.07 3.70
C GLN A 328 -11.15 15.69 3.87
N THR A 329 -10.67 15.10 2.77
CA THR A 329 -10.03 13.79 2.72
C THR A 329 -8.56 13.91 2.37
N VAL A 330 -8.19 13.72 1.13
CA VAL A 330 -6.80 13.60 0.65
C VAL A 330 -5.95 14.85 0.87
N ILE A 331 -6.55 16.06 0.85
CA ILE A 331 -5.81 17.31 1.12
C ILE A 331 -5.60 17.47 2.62
N LYS A 332 -6.66 17.29 3.43
CA LYS A 332 -6.59 17.40 4.89
C LYS A 332 -5.57 16.43 5.49
N ASP A 333 -5.49 15.22 4.94
CA ASP A 333 -4.54 14.20 5.39
C ASP A 333 -3.10 14.44 4.87
N GLY A 334 -2.90 15.47 4.02
CA GLY A 334 -1.60 15.77 3.42
C GLY A 334 -1.17 14.75 2.35
N PHE A 335 -2.09 13.89 1.90
CA PHE A 335 -1.79 12.91 0.86
C PHE A 335 -1.64 13.59 -0.51
N GLN A 336 -2.51 14.55 -0.83
CA GLN A 336 -2.40 15.38 -2.03
C GLN A 336 -2.14 16.85 -1.67
N ASN A 337 -1.30 17.50 -2.47
CA ASN A 337 -0.94 18.90 -2.25
C ASN A 337 -1.92 19.85 -2.94
N LEU A 338 -2.57 20.74 -2.17
CA LEU A 338 -3.55 21.69 -2.70
C LEU A 338 -2.96 22.63 -3.77
N GLU A 339 -1.74 23.13 -3.57
CA GLU A 339 -1.09 24.05 -4.51
C GLU A 339 -0.82 23.36 -5.86
N THR A 340 -0.40 22.10 -5.84
CA THR A 340 -0.19 21.29 -7.05
C THR A 340 -1.49 21.09 -7.82
N ILE A 341 -2.59 20.77 -7.12
CA ILE A 341 -3.92 20.65 -7.72
C ILE A 341 -4.36 21.97 -8.35
N GLN A 342 -4.18 23.08 -7.63
CA GLN A 342 -4.57 24.41 -8.10
C GLN A 342 -3.78 24.88 -9.34
N LYS A 343 -2.52 24.50 -9.46
CA LYS A 343 -1.71 24.76 -10.67
C LYS A 343 -2.16 23.96 -11.89
N SER A 344 -2.83 22.85 -11.67
CA SER A 344 -3.26 21.91 -12.74
C SER A 344 -4.68 22.19 -13.24
N LEU A 345 -5.45 23.07 -12.59
CA LEU A 345 -6.86 23.31 -12.90
C LEU A 345 -7.20 24.80 -12.88
N PRO A 346 -8.14 25.25 -13.73
CA PRO A 346 -8.69 26.59 -13.65
C PRO A 346 -9.43 26.79 -12.31
N LYS A 347 -9.47 28.04 -11.83
CA LYS A 347 -9.89 28.39 -10.46
C LYS A 347 -11.33 27.93 -10.13
N GLU A 348 -12.23 27.92 -11.09
CA GLU A 348 -13.62 27.48 -10.94
C GLU A 348 -13.77 25.98 -10.67
N LYS A 349 -12.70 25.18 -10.93
CA LYS A 349 -12.65 23.74 -10.67
C LYS A 349 -11.89 23.36 -9.38
N TRP A 350 -11.41 24.35 -8.63
CA TRP A 350 -10.71 24.07 -7.39
C TRP A 350 -11.61 23.42 -6.35
N PRO A 351 -11.04 22.58 -5.45
CA PRO A 351 -11.83 21.92 -4.41
C PRO A 351 -12.41 22.95 -3.44
N GLN A 352 -13.68 22.79 -3.12
CA GLN A 352 -14.46 23.69 -2.25
C GLN A 352 -14.22 23.37 -0.76
#